data_d60711cb61ae86b6ad65590f349206c8
#
_entry.id   d60711cb61ae86b6ad65590f349206c8
#
_cell.length_a   1.000
_cell.length_b   1.000
_cell.length_c   1.000
_cell.angle_alpha   90.00
_cell.angle_beta   90.00
_cell.angle_gamma   90.00
#
_symmetry.space_group_name_H-M   'P 1'
#
loop_
_entity.id
_entity.type
_entity.pdbx_description
1 polymer ?
#
loop_
_entity_poly.entity_id
_entity_poly.type
_entity_poly.pdbx_seq_one_letter_code
_entity_poly.pdbx_strand_id
1 'polypeptide(L)'
;MDLMTEKPSKSISVRELAERADINRGTFYIHYKDVSDLLQRLEDEMAERLILVCKKYAYANKEVSAFPYLTELYRFALDNADLCLVLLGPNGDRAYTERICSILRSYFLRDFLSRFYSGSPERLDHFCSFIVSGNLTLTLEWLSNGARETPEEMAALAGAIIMDGVRAL
;
A
#
# COMPACT_ATOMS: atom_id res chain seq x y z
N MET A 1 10.69 13.05 5.68
CA MET A 1 10.36 11.63 5.86
C MET A 1 11.28 10.92 6.84
N ASP A 2 12.54 11.29 6.91
CA ASP A 2 13.56 10.66 7.77
C ASP A 2 13.18 10.54 9.27
N LEU A 3 12.42 11.52 9.81
CA LEU A 3 12.03 11.47 11.23
C LEU A 3 11.17 10.26 11.61
N MET A 4 10.34 9.75 10.70
CA MET A 4 9.51 8.57 10.96
C MET A 4 10.28 7.25 10.79
N THR A 5 11.43 7.25 10.15
CA THR A 5 12.33 6.09 10.19
C THR A 5 13.03 5.97 11.54
N GLU A 6 13.22 7.10 12.25
CA GLU A 6 13.93 7.16 13.52
C GLU A 6 13.02 6.94 14.74
N LYS A 7 11.73 7.38 14.66
CA LYS A 7 10.80 7.33 15.81
C LYS A 7 9.32 7.35 15.38
N PRO A 8 8.42 6.88 16.27
CA PRO A 8 6.98 6.91 16.00
C PRO A 8 6.46 8.31 15.71
N SER A 9 5.51 8.42 14.77
CA SER A 9 4.90 9.68 14.34
C SER A 9 4.40 10.55 15.50
N LYS A 10 3.80 9.92 16.52
CA LYS A 10 3.26 10.60 17.73
C LYS A 10 4.32 11.32 18.56
N SER A 11 5.60 11.00 18.39
CA SER A 11 6.72 11.64 19.10
C SER A 11 7.41 12.75 18.30
N ILE A 12 6.94 13.01 17.06
CA ILE A 12 7.49 14.06 16.19
C ILE A 12 6.79 15.39 16.51
N SER A 13 7.57 16.43 16.82
CA SER A 13 7.05 17.77 17.03
C SER A 13 7.11 18.62 15.77
N VAL A 14 6.21 19.60 15.65
CA VAL A 14 6.26 20.60 14.55
C VAL A 14 7.60 21.34 14.52
N ARG A 15 8.24 21.50 15.69
CA ARG A 15 9.57 22.12 15.76
C ARG A 15 10.61 21.34 15.02
N GLU A 16 10.73 20.04 15.30
CA GLU A 16 11.69 19.15 14.66
C GLU A 16 11.43 19.02 13.18
N LEU A 17 10.14 18.93 12.78
CA LEU A 17 9.75 18.84 11.40
C LEU A 17 10.15 20.11 10.61
N ALA A 18 9.87 21.29 11.19
CA ALA A 18 10.19 22.57 10.58
C ALA A 18 11.72 22.79 10.48
N GLU A 19 12.46 22.44 11.53
CA GLU A 19 13.93 22.50 11.54
C GLU A 19 14.54 21.57 10.49
N ARG A 20 14.00 20.33 10.34
CA ARG A 20 14.49 19.36 9.34
C ARG A 20 14.14 19.74 7.90
N ALA A 21 12.99 20.39 7.69
CA ALA A 21 12.52 20.85 6.39
C ALA A 21 13.05 22.23 6.00
N ASP A 22 13.83 22.87 6.86
CA ASP A 22 14.36 24.24 6.71
C ASP A 22 13.24 25.26 6.42
N ILE A 23 12.13 25.14 7.16
CA ILE A 23 10.99 26.07 7.06
C ILE A 23 10.71 26.76 8.41
N ASN A 24 10.06 27.93 8.35
CA ASN A 24 9.54 28.56 9.55
C ASN A 24 8.30 27.80 10.06
N ARG A 25 8.16 27.64 11.39
CA ARG A 25 6.95 27.05 12.02
C ARG A 25 5.66 27.76 11.61
N GLY A 26 5.71 29.09 11.40
CA GLY A 26 4.57 29.84 10.90
C GLY A 26 4.11 29.35 9.52
N THR A 27 5.05 29.00 8.64
CA THR A 27 4.73 28.41 7.32
C THR A 27 4.04 27.07 7.49
N PHE A 28 4.48 26.22 8.43
CA PHE A 28 3.81 24.96 8.73
C PHE A 28 2.35 25.17 9.14
N TYR A 29 2.11 26.09 10.09
CA TYR A 29 0.76 26.36 10.62
C TYR A 29 -0.21 27.05 9.64
N ILE A 30 0.29 27.59 8.52
CA ILE A 30 -0.57 28.07 7.43
C ILE A 30 -1.29 26.88 6.76
N HIS A 31 -0.65 25.72 6.72
CA HIS A 31 -1.14 24.55 5.96
C HIS A 31 -1.71 23.44 6.85
N TYR A 32 -1.14 23.24 8.03
CA TYR A 32 -1.45 22.11 8.91
C TYR A 32 -1.62 22.57 10.36
N LYS A 33 -2.56 21.96 11.06
CA LYS A 33 -2.80 22.25 12.50
C LYS A 33 -1.68 21.70 13.37
N ASP A 34 -1.25 20.48 13.09
CA ASP A 34 -0.20 19.74 13.78
C ASP A 34 0.35 18.61 12.88
N VAL A 35 1.28 17.81 13.40
CA VAL A 35 1.88 16.69 12.68
C VAL A 35 0.85 15.62 12.33
N SER A 36 -0.16 15.42 13.20
CA SER A 36 -1.23 14.44 12.93
C SER A 36 -2.11 14.86 11.75
N ASP A 37 -2.46 16.16 11.65
CA ASP A 37 -3.20 16.69 10.48
C ASP A 37 -2.41 16.54 9.18
N LEU A 38 -1.09 16.79 9.21
CA LEU A 38 -0.22 16.55 8.05
C LEU A 38 -0.25 15.08 7.63
N LEU A 39 -0.05 14.16 8.58
CA LEU A 39 -0.01 12.73 8.29
C LEU A 39 -1.35 12.23 7.77
N GLN A 40 -2.46 12.64 8.39
CA GLN A 40 -3.80 12.28 7.93
C GLN A 40 -4.06 12.70 6.48
N ARG A 41 -3.61 13.89 6.09
CA ARG A 41 -3.75 14.35 4.69
C ARG A 41 -2.89 13.54 3.73
N LEU A 42 -1.66 13.19 4.12
CA LEU A 42 -0.80 12.32 3.31
C LEU A 42 -1.40 10.91 3.15
N GLU A 43 -1.94 10.36 4.22
CA GLU A 43 -2.63 9.06 4.23
C GLU A 43 -3.87 9.09 3.32
N ASP A 44 -4.69 10.14 3.40
CA ASP A 44 -5.89 10.30 2.57
C ASP A 44 -5.52 10.45 1.10
N GLU A 45 -4.53 11.28 0.76
CA GLU A 45 -4.05 11.46 -0.62
C GLU A 45 -3.52 10.14 -1.19
N MET A 46 -2.71 9.41 -0.43
CA MET A 46 -2.17 8.12 -0.87
C MET A 46 -3.27 7.08 -1.08
N ALA A 47 -4.25 7.01 -0.17
CA ALA A 47 -5.38 6.10 -0.29
C ALA A 47 -6.24 6.44 -1.52
N GLU A 48 -6.52 7.71 -1.79
CA GLU A 48 -7.26 8.16 -2.98
C GLU A 48 -6.53 7.81 -4.27
N ARG A 49 -5.23 8.04 -4.34
CA ARG A 49 -4.39 7.69 -5.50
C ARG A 49 -4.36 6.16 -5.72
N LEU A 50 -4.24 5.36 -4.66
CA LEU A 50 -4.33 3.91 -4.75
C LEU A 50 -5.70 3.46 -5.27
N ILE A 51 -6.80 4.04 -4.78
CA ILE A 51 -8.15 3.75 -5.26
C ILE A 51 -8.29 4.03 -6.76
N LEU A 52 -7.69 5.12 -7.26
CA LEU A 52 -7.71 5.42 -8.70
C LEU A 52 -6.98 4.35 -9.52
N VAL A 53 -5.82 3.88 -9.04
CA VAL A 53 -5.10 2.75 -9.67
C VAL A 53 -5.98 1.50 -9.67
N CYS A 54 -6.57 1.14 -8.52
CA CYS A 54 -7.44 -0.03 -8.40
C CYS A 54 -8.64 0.06 -9.36
N LYS A 55 -9.34 1.19 -9.40
CA LYS A 55 -10.51 1.41 -10.27
C LYS A 55 -10.17 1.28 -11.75
N LYS A 56 -9.06 1.86 -12.19
CA LYS A 56 -8.62 1.81 -13.59
C LYS A 56 -8.55 0.36 -14.10
N TYR A 57 -8.09 -0.57 -13.26
CA TYR A 57 -7.88 -1.96 -13.62
C TYR A 57 -9.06 -2.88 -13.29
N ALA A 58 -9.86 -2.57 -12.29
CA ALA A 58 -11.08 -3.33 -11.98
C ALA A 58 -12.10 -3.31 -13.13
N TYR A 59 -12.18 -2.20 -13.88
CA TYR A 59 -13.11 -2.05 -15.00
C TYR A 59 -12.50 -2.41 -16.37
N ALA A 60 -11.17 -2.35 -16.51
CA ALA A 60 -10.51 -2.56 -17.81
C ALA A 60 -10.31 -4.04 -18.17
N ASN A 61 -10.25 -4.94 -17.20
CA ASN A 61 -9.85 -6.33 -17.45
C ASN A 61 -11.03 -7.32 -17.35
N LYS A 62 -11.64 -7.58 -18.50
CA LYS A 62 -12.39 -8.83 -18.73
C LYS A 62 -11.43 -10.01 -19.03
N GLU A 63 -10.14 -9.77 -19.18
CA GLU A 63 -9.13 -10.78 -19.43
C GLU A 63 -8.62 -11.45 -18.15
N VAL A 64 -8.26 -12.72 -18.28
CA VAL A 64 -8.00 -13.70 -17.22
C VAL A 64 -6.65 -13.50 -16.50
N SER A 65 -6.04 -12.32 -16.55
CA SER A 65 -4.71 -12.08 -15.97
C SER A 65 -4.71 -10.99 -14.91
N ALA A 66 -4.22 -11.33 -13.72
CA ALA A 66 -3.94 -10.35 -12.63
C ALA A 66 -2.66 -9.54 -12.89
N PHE A 67 -1.83 -9.98 -13.82
CA PHE A 67 -0.49 -9.45 -14.03
C PHE A 67 -0.44 -7.94 -14.29
N PRO A 68 -1.24 -7.35 -15.19
CA PRO A 68 -1.20 -5.90 -15.42
C PRO A 68 -1.60 -5.08 -14.18
N TYR A 69 -2.56 -5.59 -13.40
CA TYR A 69 -2.98 -4.95 -12.16
C TYR A 69 -1.87 -4.97 -11.10
N LEU A 70 -1.23 -6.12 -10.90
CA LEU A 70 -0.12 -6.25 -9.96
C LEU A 70 1.06 -5.38 -10.37
N THR A 71 1.41 -5.34 -11.65
CA THR A 71 2.47 -4.49 -12.19
C THR A 71 2.24 -3.02 -11.84
N GLU A 72 1.02 -2.53 -12.01
CA GLU A 72 0.69 -1.14 -11.68
C GLU A 72 0.68 -0.87 -10.17
N LEU A 73 0.30 -1.84 -9.34
CA LEU A 73 0.43 -1.71 -7.89
C LEU A 73 1.89 -1.61 -7.45
N TYR A 74 2.77 -2.47 -7.99
CA TYR A 74 4.21 -2.39 -7.70
C TYR A 74 4.83 -1.10 -8.24
N ARG A 75 4.42 -0.65 -9.43
CA ARG A 75 4.87 0.63 -9.98
C ARG A 75 4.41 1.81 -9.11
N PHE A 76 3.15 1.81 -8.69
CA PHE A 76 2.63 2.79 -7.75
C PHE A 76 3.41 2.80 -6.43
N ALA A 77 3.74 1.64 -5.88
CA ALA A 77 4.53 1.51 -4.67
C ALA A 77 5.96 2.06 -4.87
N LEU A 78 6.60 1.76 -6.00
CA LEU A 78 7.93 2.26 -6.34
C LEU A 78 7.95 3.79 -6.50
N ASP A 79 6.98 4.34 -7.24
CA ASP A 79 6.85 5.79 -7.46
C ASP A 79 6.58 6.56 -6.15
N ASN A 80 6.13 5.87 -5.10
CA ASN A 80 5.83 6.44 -3.80
C ASN A 80 6.60 5.75 -2.66
N ALA A 81 7.80 5.23 -2.95
CA ALA A 81 8.55 4.35 -2.05
C ALA A 81 8.74 4.95 -0.65
N ASP A 82 9.17 6.21 -0.57
CA ASP A 82 9.39 6.89 0.71
C ASP A 82 8.10 7.00 1.55
N LEU A 83 6.97 7.33 0.91
CA LEU A 83 5.66 7.40 1.58
C LEU A 83 5.19 6.02 2.03
N CYS A 84 5.34 5.00 1.19
CA CYS A 84 5.01 3.62 1.55
C CYS A 84 5.81 3.15 2.76
N LEU A 85 7.13 3.35 2.76
CA LEU A 85 8.00 2.94 3.87
C LEU A 85 7.69 3.68 5.17
N VAL A 86 7.30 4.96 5.08
CA VAL A 86 6.99 5.79 6.25
C VAL A 86 5.60 5.49 6.80
N LEU A 87 4.57 5.48 5.95
CA LEU A 87 3.18 5.36 6.39
C LEU A 87 2.76 3.92 6.71
N LEU A 88 3.33 2.93 6.01
CA LEU A 88 3.00 1.52 6.17
C LEU A 88 4.09 0.73 6.91
N GLY A 89 5.21 1.38 7.22
CA GLY A 89 6.33 0.80 7.96
C GLY A 89 6.05 0.65 9.46
N PRO A 90 7.06 0.19 10.25
CA PRO A 90 6.90 -0.14 11.67
C PRO A 90 6.44 1.02 12.56
N ASN A 91 6.73 2.26 12.17
CA ASN A 91 6.36 3.48 12.89
C ASN A 91 5.09 4.16 12.33
N GLY A 92 4.47 3.58 11.31
CA GLY A 92 3.22 4.05 10.72
C GLY A 92 1.99 3.77 11.56
N ASP A 93 0.83 4.27 11.12
CA ASP A 93 -0.44 4.01 11.81
C ASP A 93 -1.02 2.66 11.35
N ARG A 94 -1.29 1.79 12.32
CA ARG A 94 -1.92 0.49 12.08
C ARG A 94 -3.30 0.63 11.42
N ALA A 95 -4.10 1.61 11.83
CA ALA A 95 -5.42 1.83 11.26
C ALA A 95 -5.32 2.19 9.77
N TYR A 96 -4.30 2.96 9.39
CA TYR A 96 -4.02 3.26 7.99
C TYR A 96 -3.62 1.99 7.20
N THR A 97 -2.75 1.16 7.76
CA THR A 97 -2.37 -0.13 7.16
C THR A 97 -3.60 -1.03 6.93
N GLU A 98 -4.49 -1.12 7.93
CA GLU A 98 -5.75 -1.87 7.82
C GLU A 98 -6.68 -1.29 6.73
N ARG A 99 -6.74 0.05 6.61
CA ARG A 99 -7.48 0.73 5.53
C ARG A 99 -6.92 0.38 4.15
N ILE A 100 -5.62 0.41 3.95
CA ILE A 100 -4.97 0.02 2.68
C ILE A 100 -5.26 -1.43 2.34
N CYS A 101 -5.12 -2.34 3.29
CA CYS A 101 -5.46 -3.75 3.09
C CYS A 101 -6.93 -3.95 2.71
N SER A 102 -7.85 -3.18 3.31
CA SER A 102 -9.28 -3.22 2.97
C SER A 102 -9.54 -2.72 1.54
N ILE A 103 -8.90 -1.63 1.11
CA ILE A 103 -8.97 -1.12 -0.25
C ILE A 103 -8.54 -2.19 -1.25
N LEU A 104 -7.36 -2.78 -1.05
CA LEU A 104 -6.81 -3.79 -1.95
C LEU A 104 -7.71 -5.03 -2.05
N ARG A 105 -8.31 -5.49 -0.93
CA ARG A 105 -9.26 -6.59 -0.93
C ARG A 105 -10.55 -6.28 -1.70
N SER A 106 -11.12 -5.09 -1.49
CA SER A 106 -12.45 -4.75 -2.01
C SER A 106 -12.46 -4.44 -3.50
N TYR A 107 -11.37 -3.92 -4.07
CA TYR A 107 -11.39 -3.45 -5.46
C TYR A 107 -11.04 -4.49 -6.51
N PHE A 108 -10.30 -5.53 -6.14
CA PHE A 108 -9.86 -6.48 -7.17
C PHE A 108 -9.84 -7.93 -6.70
N LEU A 109 -9.18 -8.21 -5.57
CA LEU A 109 -8.74 -9.56 -5.27
C LEU A 109 -9.91 -10.54 -5.11
N ARG A 110 -10.95 -10.16 -4.39
CA ARG A 110 -12.12 -11.01 -4.16
C ARG A 110 -12.86 -11.33 -5.46
N ASP A 111 -13.18 -10.32 -6.25
CA ASP A 111 -13.93 -10.49 -7.49
C ASP A 111 -13.12 -11.23 -8.55
N PHE A 112 -11.81 -11.01 -8.60
CA PHE A 112 -10.92 -11.73 -9.48
C PHE A 112 -10.80 -13.21 -9.09
N LEU A 113 -10.50 -13.50 -7.84
CA LEU A 113 -10.26 -14.86 -7.37
C LEU A 113 -11.53 -15.71 -7.33
N SER A 114 -12.71 -15.12 -7.12
CA SER A 114 -13.98 -15.83 -7.18
C SER A 114 -14.25 -16.51 -8.53
N ARG A 115 -13.57 -16.10 -9.58
CA ARG A 115 -13.65 -16.72 -10.90
C ARG A 115 -12.90 -18.06 -11.00
N PHE A 116 -11.95 -18.28 -10.11
CA PHE A 116 -11.09 -19.47 -10.09
C PHE A 116 -11.38 -20.40 -8.91
N TYR A 117 -12.28 -19.97 -8.02
CA TYR A 117 -12.61 -20.69 -6.79
C TYR A 117 -14.10 -20.84 -6.65
N SER A 118 -14.57 -22.09 -6.48
CA SER A 118 -15.99 -22.44 -6.34
C SER A 118 -16.37 -22.96 -4.95
N GLY A 119 -15.45 -22.86 -3.97
CA GLY A 119 -15.66 -23.28 -2.58
C GLY A 119 -16.36 -22.22 -1.73
N SER A 120 -16.22 -22.32 -0.40
CA SER A 120 -16.91 -21.41 0.51
C SER A 120 -16.37 -19.99 0.46
N PRO A 121 -17.24 -18.96 0.53
CA PRO A 121 -16.83 -17.55 0.54
C PRO A 121 -15.87 -17.21 1.69
N GLU A 122 -16.06 -17.84 2.85
CA GLU A 122 -15.24 -17.61 4.04
C GLU A 122 -13.78 -18.06 3.81
N ARG A 123 -13.60 -19.19 3.15
CA ARG A 123 -12.26 -19.70 2.81
C ARG A 123 -11.57 -18.80 1.83
N LEU A 124 -12.31 -18.28 0.84
CA LEU A 124 -11.79 -17.27 -0.10
C LEU A 124 -11.39 -15.98 0.63
N ASP A 125 -12.20 -15.50 1.57
CA ASP A 125 -11.92 -14.29 2.35
C ASP A 125 -10.66 -14.46 3.22
N HIS A 126 -10.44 -15.63 3.81
CA HIS A 126 -9.20 -15.93 4.53
C HIS A 126 -7.98 -15.91 3.61
N PHE A 127 -8.10 -16.52 2.43
CA PHE A 127 -7.04 -16.50 1.43
C PHE A 127 -6.76 -15.07 0.94
N CYS A 128 -7.79 -14.30 0.63
CA CYS A 128 -7.63 -12.89 0.25
C CYS A 128 -6.89 -12.08 1.34
N SER A 129 -7.23 -12.30 2.60
CA SER A 129 -6.58 -11.63 3.72
C SER A 129 -5.10 -12.01 3.83
N PHE A 130 -4.78 -13.29 3.69
CA PHE A 130 -3.41 -13.79 3.67
C PHE A 130 -2.60 -13.17 2.51
N ILE A 131 -3.16 -13.19 1.29
CA ILE A 131 -2.50 -12.66 0.11
C ILE A 131 -2.24 -11.15 0.22
N VAL A 132 -3.21 -10.37 0.66
CA VAL A 132 -3.03 -8.90 0.79
C VAL A 132 -1.97 -8.59 1.83
N SER A 133 -2.00 -9.24 2.99
CA SER A 133 -1.02 -8.99 4.05
C SER A 133 0.38 -9.45 3.64
N GLY A 134 0.50 -10.63 3.03
CA GLY A 134 1.78 -11.14 2.52
C GLY A 134 2.37 -10.27 1.40
N ASN A 135 1.52 -9.81 0.46
CA ASN A 135 1.95 -8.91 -0.60
C ASN A 135 2.39 -7.54 -0.08
N LEU A 136 1.69 -6.99 0.92
CA LEU A 136 2.10 -5.73 1.54
C LEU A 136 3.48 -5.87 2.20
N THR A 137 3.71 -6.94 2.96
CA THR A 137 5.01 -7.21 3.57
C THR A 137 6.10 -7.37 2.52
N LEU A 138 5.84 -8.16 1.46
CA LEU A 138 6.76 -8.33 0.34
C LEU A 138 7.11 -7.01 -0.35
N THR A 139 6.11 -6.14 -0.54
CA THR A 139 6.31 -4.81 -1.14
C THR A 139 7.21 -3.93 -0.26
N LEU A 140 6.97 -3.89 1.05
CA LEU A 140 7.79 -3.08 1.96
C LEU A 140 9.22 -3.61 2.07
N GLU A 141 9.42 -4.92 2.10
CA GLU A 141 10.76 -5.53 2.06
C GLU A 141 11.49 -5.21 0.76
N TRP A 142 10.82 -5.34 -0.38
CA TRP A 142 11.39 -5.00 -1.68
C TRP A 142 11.84 -3.53 -1.73
N LEU A 143 10.98 -2.59 -1.31
CA LEU A 143 11.32 -1.16 -1.26
C LEU A 143 12.47 -0.88 -0.30
N SER A 144 12.47 -1.47 0.90
CA SER A 144 13.51 -1.26 1.91
C SER A 144 14.88 -1.81 1.49
N ASN A 145 14.89 -2.83 0.63
CA ASN A 145 16.12 -3.42 0.05
C ASN A 145 16.58 -2.73 -1.25
N GLY A 146 15.99 -1.57 -1.57
CA GLY A 146 16.37 -0.74 -2.70
C GLY A 146 15.74 -1.11 -4.03
N ALA A 147 14.61 -1.83 -4.01
CA ALA A 147 13.78 -2.16 -5.17
C ALA A 147 14.61 -2.68 -6.37
N ARG A 148 15.40 -3.72 -6.16
CA ARG A 148 16.35 -4.24 -7.16
C ARG A 148 15.66 -4.90 -8.33
N GLU A 149 14.56 -5.60 -8.07
CA GLU A 149 13.69 -6.20 -9.07
C GLU A 149 12.81 -5.11 -9.68
N THR A 150 12.42 -5.30 -10.94
CA THR A 150 11.45 -4.42 -11.60
C THR A 150 10.02 -4.67 -11.08
N PRO A 151 9.10 -3.70 -11.22
CA PRO A 151 7.68 -3.91 -10.93
C PRO A 151 7.08 -5.11 -11.66
N GLU A 152 7.55 -5.39 -12.87
CA GLU A 152 7.13 -6.54 -13.68
C GLU A 152 7.58 -7.87 -13.07
N GLU A 153 8.83 -7.95 -12.60
CA GLU A 153 9.37 -9.15 -11.93
C GLU A 153 8.65 -9.40 -10.61
N MET A 154 8.40 -8.35 -9.82
CA MET A 154 7.61 -8.46 -8.58
C MET A 154 6.16 -8.89 -8.84
N ALA A 155 5.54 -8.36 -9.88
CA ALA A 155 4.20 -8.75 -10.29
C ALA A 155 4.13 -10.21 -10.76
N ALA A 156 5.15 -10.69 -11.47
CA ALA A 156 5.24 -12.08 -11.90
C ALA A 156 5.36 -13.03 -10.68
N LEU A 157 6.23 -12.71 -9.73
CA LEU A 157 6.39 -13.47 -8.49
C LEU A 157 5.07 -13.54 -7.70
N ALA A 158 4.47 -12.38 -7.42
CA ALA A 158 3.24 -12.30 -6.66
C ALA A 158 2.07 -12.98 -7.39
N GLY A 159 1.96 -12.78 -8.71
CA GLY A 159 0.93 -13.40 -9.54
C GLY A 159 1.00 -14.93 -9.54
N ALA A 160 2.20 -15.51 -9.63
CA ALA A 160 2.40 -16.94 -9.53
C ALA A 160 1.92 -17.49 -8.17
N ILE A 161 2.35 -16.87 -7.07
CA ILE A 161 1.94 -17.26 -5.71
C ILE A 161 0.41 -17.20 -5.53
N ILE A 162 -0.23 -16.13 -6.03
CA ILE A 162 -1.69 -15.95 -5.95
C ILE A 162 -2.40 -17.03 -6.74
N MET A 163 -1.99 -17.28 -7.98
CA MET A 163 -2.69 -18.23 -8.87
C MET A 163 -2.49 -19.68 -8.44
N ASP A 164 -1.31 -20.05 -7.99
CA ASP A 164 -1.05 -21.40 -7.48
C ASP A 164 -1.73 -21.61 -6.12
N GLY A 165 -1.75 -20.59 -5.27
CA GLY A 165 -2.45 -20.62 -4.00
C GLY A 165 -3.96 -20.81 -4.14
N VAL A 166 -4.62 -20.09 -5.05
CA VAL A 166 -6.07 -20.23 -5.26
C VAL A 166 -6.44 -21.59 -5.84
N ARG A 167 -5.57 -22.21 -6.63
CA ARG A 167 -5.79 -23.58 -7.15
C ARG A 167 -5.63 -24.65 -6.08
N ALA A 168 -4.87 -24.36 -5.01
CA ALA A 168 -4.65 -25.27 -3.90
C ALA A 168 -5.73 -25.19 -2.83
N LEU A 169 -6.64 -24.20 -2.89
CA LEU A 169 -7.76 -24.05 -1.96
C LEU A 169 -8.86 -25.10 -2.20
#